data_94dc3c81adbf109ea81166fb961cd0e4
#
_entry.id   94dc3c81adbf109ea81166fb961cd0e4
#
_cell.length_a   1.000
_cell.length_b   1.000
_cell.length_c   1.000
_cell.angle_alpha   90.00
_cell.angle_beta   90.00
_cell.angle_gamma   90.00
#
_symmetry.space_group_name_H-M   'P 1'
#
loop_
_entity.id
_entity.type
_entity.pdbx_description
1 polymer ?
#
loop_
_entity_poly.entity_id
_entity_poly.type
_entity_poly.pdbx_seq_one_letter_code
_entity_poly.pdbx_strand_id
1 'polypeptide(L)'
;KMIDTAEQMYGPYRWGRYDLLVLPPSFPYGGMENPRLTFATPTVIVGDKSLVSLIAHELAHSWSGNLVTFATDKDAWLNEGTTTYVQARITEALYGKDMADMEHVIDRDELKKEFKELDPKLQRLSLKPGDLADPDNSSSATVYTKGAWFLQFLEQRYGREVFDPWLKGYFDHFAFQSIT
;
A
#
# COMPACT_ATOMS: atom_id res chain seq x y z
N LYS A 1 -11.64 11.08 -9.34
CA LYS A 1 -11.08 11.82 -8.19
C LYS A 1 -9.84 11.16 -7.62
N MET A 2 -9.90 9.87 -7.15
CA MET A 2 -8.71 9.19 -6.59
C MET A 2 -7.54 9.18 -7.57
N ILE A 3 -7.78 8.82 -8.84
CA ILE A 3 -6.74 8.85 -9.89
C ILE A 3 -6.15 10.26 -10.02
N ASP A 4 -6.99 11.28 -10.19
CA ASP A 4 -6.52 12.67 -10.37
C ASP A 4 -5.69 13.15 -9.16
N THR A 5 -6.10 12.75 -7.94
CA THR A 5 -5.38 13.06 -6.69
C THR A 5 -4.02 12.36 -6.66
N ALA A 6 -3.99 11.06 -6.98
CA ALA A 6 -2.75 10.29 -7.02
C ALA A 6 -1.80 10.79 -8.11
N GLU A 7 -2.31 11.16 -9.29
CA GLU A 7 -1.50 11.73 -10.37
C GLU A 7 -0.81 13.03 -9.98
N GLN A 8 -1.49 13.89 -9.23
CA GLN A 8 -0.90 15.14 -8.74
C GLN A 8 0.28 14.86 -7.79
N MET A 9 0.16 13.86 -6.92
CA MET A 9 1.17 13.53 -5.92
C MET A 9 2.32 12.68 -6.49
N TYR A 10 2.00 11.70 -7.33
CA TYR A 10 2.93 10.60 -7.67
C TYR A 10 3.25 10.48 -9.16
N GLY A 11 2.67 11.34 -10.01
CA GLY A 11 2.87 11.30 -11.45
C GLY A 11 1.78 10.53 -12.19
N PRO A 12 1.84 10.48 -13.53
CA PRO A 12 0.71 10.05 -14.36
C PRO A 12 0.32 8.58 -14.11
N TYR A 13 -0.98 8.30 -14.10
CA TYR A 13 -1.53 6.95 -14.19
C TYR A 13 -1.26 6.40 -15.59
N ARG A 14 -0.34 5.44 -15.72
CA ARG A 14 0.21 5.00 -17.00
C ARG A 14 -0.56 3.84 -17.66
N TRP A 15 -1.67 3.41 -17.05
CA TRP A 15 -2.38 2.19 -17.44
C TRP A 15 -3.62 2.44 -18.29
N GLY A 16 -3.98 3.69 -18.55
CA GLY A 16 -5.14 4.09 -19.35
C GLY A 16 -6.44 3.96 -18.56
N ARG A 17 -7.23 2.91 -18.79
CA ARG A 17 -8.49 2.68 -18.09
C ARG A 17 -8.26 1.94 -16.77
N TYR A 18 -9.06 2.27 -15.74
CA TYR A 18 -9.10 1.57 -14.46
C TYR A 18 -10.51 1.04 -14.21
N ASP A 19 -10.63 -0.26 -14.06
CA ASP A 19 -11.88 -0.98 -13.79
C ASP A 19 -11.80 -1.75 -12.47
N LEU A 20 -12.95 -2.04 -11.89
CA LEU A 20 -13.12 -2.87 -10.71
C LEU A 20 -13.96 -4.10 -11.08
N LEU A 21 -13.46 -5.28 -10.79
CA LEU A 21 -14.21 -6.53 -10.87
C LEU A 21 -14.56 -6.99 -9.47
N VAL A 22 -15.83 -6.89 -9.12
CA VAL A 22 -16.33 -7.40 -7.84
C VAL A 22 -16.50 -8.91 -7.94
N LEU A 23 -15.77 -9.63 -7.10
CA LEU A 23 -15.74 -11.08 -7.08
C LEU A 23 -16.76 -11.68 -6.10
N PRO A 24 -17.06 -12.99 -6.21
CA PRO A 24 -17.91 -13.68 -5.25
C PRO A 24 -17.34 -13.64 -3.82
N PRO A 25 -18.17 -13.84 -2.77
CA PRO A 25 -17.74 -13.87 -1.37
C PRO A 25 -16.67 -14.94 -1.05
N SER A 26 -16.45 -15.91 -1.92
CA SER A 26 -15.40 -16.92 -1.79
C SER A 26 -14.01 -16.42 -2.19
N PHE A 27 -13.89 -15.18 -2.69
CA PHE A 27 -12.60 -14.55 -2.97
C PHE A 27 -11.83 -14.37 -1.66
N PRO A 28 -10.59 -14.91 -1.55
CA PRO A 28 -9.91 -15.05 -0.25
C PRO A 28 -9.27 -13.75 0.26
N TYR A 29 -9.21 -12.69 -0.56
CA TYR A 29 -8.54 -11.42 -0.24
C TYR A 29 -9.54 -10.27 -0.18
N GLY A 30 -9.10 -9.13 0.37
CA GLY A 30 -9.84 -7.86 0.28
C GLY A 30 -9.87 -7.34 -1.16
N GLY A 31 -8.72 -7.25 -1.77
CA GLY A 31 -8.51 -6.87 -3.16
C GLY A 31 -7.35 -7.63 -3.79
N MET A 32 -7.11 -7.32 -5.07
CA MET A 32 -5.94 -7.75 -5.82
C MET A 32 -5.64 -6.73 -6.91
N GLU A 33 -4.42 -6.29 -6.96
CA GLU A 33 -3.94 -5.16 -7.75
C GLU A 33 -3.71 -5.45 -9.23
N ASN A 34 -4.48 -6.32 -9.86
CA ASN A 34 -4.28 -6.60 -11.29
C ASN A 34 -4.28 -5.28 -12.09
N PRO A 35 -3.24 -5.03 -12.90
CA PRO A 35 -3.15 -3.78 -13.66
C PRO A 35 -4.41 -3.53 -14.48
N ARG A 36 -5.00 -2.33 -14.36
CA ARG A 36 -6.19 -1.88 -15.08
C ARG A 36 -7.51 -2.53 -14.65
N LEU A 37 -7.50 -3.68 -13.97
CA LEU A 37 -8.68 -4.44 -13.57
C LEU A 37 -8.49 -4.98 -12.16
N THR A 38 -8.63 -4.11 -11.18
CA THR A 38 -8.59 -4.49 -9.77
C THR A 38 -9.70 -5.48 -9.43
N PHE A 39 -9.34 -6.57 -8.74
CA PHE A 39 -10.30 -7.46 -8.12
C PHE A 39 -10.66 -6.92 -6.74
N ALA A 40 -11.93 -7.00 -6.37
CA ALA A 40 -12.40 -6.53 -5.07
C ALA A 40 -13.42 -7.50 -4.47
N THR A 41 -13.33 -7.67 -3.15
CA THR A 41 -14.36 -8.39 -2.40
C THR A 41 -15.69 -7.64 -2.45
N PRO A 42 -16.85 -8.32 -2.45
CA PRO A 42 -18.16 -7.66 -2.52
C PRO A 42 -18.44 -6.78 -1.28
N THR A 43 -17.69 -6.95 -0.19
CA THR A 43 -17.84 -6.11 1.02
C THR A 43 -17.51 -4.64 0.78
N VAL A 44 -16.81 -4.27 -0.30
CA VAL A 44 -16.56 -2.87 -0.66
C VAL A 44 -17.84 -2.13 -1.07
N ILE A 45 -18.90 -2.86 -1.45
CA ILE A 45 -20.19 -2.30 -1.88
C ILE A 45 -21.18 -2.28 -0.70
N VAL A 46 -20.90 -1.45 0.30
CA VAL A 46 -21.79 -1.28 1.47
C VAL A 46 -22.69 -0.04 1.37
N GLY A 47 -22.48 0.80 0.35
CA GLY A 47 -23.33 1.95 0.04
C GLY A 47 -22.94 3.28 0.73
N ASP A 48 -22.05 3.26 1.72
CA ASP A 48 -21.66 4.43 2.51
C ASP A 48 -20.19 4.87 2.36
N LYS A 49 -19.42 4.17 1.52
CA LYS A 49 -17.99 4.38 1.30
C LYS A 49 -17.09 4.09 2.52
N SER A 50 -17.58 3.42 3.55
CA SER A 50 -16.79 3.09 4.75
C SER A 50 -15.56 2.24 4.45
N LEU A 51 -15.57 1.47 3.35
CA LEU A 51 -14.48 0.60 2.92
C LEU A 51 -13.75 1.12 1.67
N VAL A 52 -13.89 2.41 1.37
CA VAL A 52 -13.32 3.02 0.16
C VAL A 52 -11.79 3.06 0.18
N SER A 53 -11.17 2.98 1.34
CA SER A 53 -9.70 2.90 1.50
C SER A 53 -9.11 1.67 0.81
N LEU A 54 -9.84 0.55 0.75
CA LEU A 54 -9.41 -0.61 -0.04
C LEU A 54 -9.28 -0.24 -1.53
N ILE A 55 -10.21 0.52 -2.08
CA ILE A 55 -10.12 0.96 -3.48
C ILE A 55 -8.93 1.92 -3.67
N ALA A 56 -8.63 2.77 -2.69
CA ALA A 56 -7.46 3.63 -2.72
C ALA A 56 -6.16 2.81 -2.66
N HIS A 57 -6.13 1.72 -1.87
CA HIS A 57 -5.02 0.78 -1.78
C HIS A 57 -4.75 0.12 -3.13
N GLU A 58 -5.74 -0.55 -3.69
CA GLU A 58 -5.60 -1.25 -4.97
C GLU A 58 -5.26 -0.30 -6.13
N LEU A 59 -5.80 0.91 -6.11
CA LEU A 59 -5.42 1.94 -7.09
C LEU A 59 -3.95 2.37 -6.90
N ALA A 60 -3.49 2.54 -5.66
CA ALA A 60 -2.12 2.97 -5.33
C ALA A 60 -1.08 1.98 -5.85
N HIS A 61 -1.42 0.71 -5.94
CA HIS A 61 -0.57 -0.30 -6.58
C HIS A 61 -0.24 0.01 -8.05
N SER A 62 -1.00 0.87 -8.71
CA SER A 62 -0.67 1.36 -10.06
C SER A 62 0.68 2.10 -10.12
N TRP A 63 1.20 2.58 -8.99
CA TRP A 63 2.53 3.15 -8.83
C TRP A 63 3.46 2.22 -8.05
N SER A 64 3.03 1.73 -6.89
CA SER A 64 3.81 0.83 -6.03
C SER A 64 3.32 -0.60 -6.20
N GLY A 65 4.15 -1.46 -6.77
CA GLY A 65 3.80 -2.85 -7.09
C GLY A 65 3.73 -3.12 -8.58
N ASN A 66 2.93 -2.37 -9.33
CA ASN A 66 2.76 -2.59 -10.77
C ASN A 66 3.76 -1.78 -11.60
N LEU A 67 3.98 -0.49 -11.27
CA LEU A 67 4.94 0.34 -11.99
C LEU A 67 6.37 0.10 -11.49
N VAL A 68 6.55 0.09 -10.18
CA VAL A 68 7.80 -0.26 -9.51
C VAL A 68 7.54 -1.49 -8.66
N THR A 69 8.18 -2.61 -8.97
CA THR A 69 7.95 -3.91 -8.34
C THR A 69 9.14 -4.29 -7.44
N PHE A 70 8.89 -5.00 -6.35
CA PHE A 70 10.00 -5.60 -5.60
C PHE A 70 10.62 -6.77 -6.38
N ALA A 71 11.92 -6.97 -6.23
CA ALA A 71 12.65 -8.01 -6.94
C ALA A 71 12.63 -9.36 -6.20
N THR A 72 12.40 -9.35 -4.89
CA THR A 72 12.38 -10.55 -4.04
C THR A 72 11.35 -10.42 -2.92
N ASP A 73 10.71 -11.53 -2.51
CA ASP A 73 9.66 -11.56 -1.49
C ASP A 73 10.10 -11.01 -0.13
N LYS A 74 11.41 -11.05 0.17
CA LYS A 74 11.97 -10.43 1.39
C LYS A 74 11.82 -8.91 1.43
N ASP A 75 11.54 -8.28 0.30
CA ASP A 75 11.39 -6.83 0.14
C ASP A 75 9.92 -6.43 -0.17
N ALA A 76 8.96 -7.30 0.15
CA ALA A 76 7.52 -7.08 -0.10
C ALA A 76 6.99 -5.76 0.48
N TRP A 77 7.62 -5.22 1.53
CA TRP A 77 7.28 -3.91 2.09
C TRP A 77 7.44 -2.75 1.10
N LEU A 78 8.33 -2.90 0.10
CA LEU A 78 8.48 -1.91 -0.98
C LEU A 78 7.21 -1.82 -1.83
N ASN A 79 6.47 -2.93 -1.97
CA ASN A 79 5.15 -2.95 -2.59
C ASN A 79 4.09 -2.49 -1.58
N GLU A 80 3.77 -3.33 -0.61
CA GLU A 80 2.61 -3.18 0.26
C GLU A 80 2.73 -1.99 1.23
N GLY A 81 3.90 -1.81 1.84
CA GLY A 81 4.13 -0.70 2.76
C GLY A 81 4.08 0.65 2.05
N THR A 82 4.65 0.75 0.85
CA THR A 82 4.58 1.98 0.05
C THR A 82 3.16 2.23 -0.42
N THR A 83 2.44 1.20 -0.84
CA THR A 83 1.03 1.30 -1.25
C THR A 83 0.15 1.74 -0.08
N THR A 84 0.34 1.19 1.11
CA THR A 84 -0.40 1.58 2.32
C THR A 84 -0.12 3.05 2.69
N TYR A 85 1.12 3.52 2.54
CA TYR A 85 1.44 4.94 2.72
C TYR A 85 0.71 5.82 1.67
N VAL A 86 0.73 5.44 0.39
CA VAL A 86 0.04 6.16 -0.69
C VAL A 86 -1.47 6.16 -0.48
N GLN A 87 -2.06 5.03 -0.08
CA GLN A 87 -3.47 4.92 0.32
C GLN A 87 -3.85 5.95 1.37
N ALA A 88 -3.09 6.02 2.47
CA ALA A 88 -3.33 6.96 3.55
C ALA A 88 -3.28 8.42 3.06
N ARG A 89 -2.34 8.77 2.16
CA ARG A 89 -2.23 10.10 1.56
C ARG A 89 -3.41 10.43 0.63
N ILE A 90 -3.90 9.46 -0.15
CA ILE A 90 -5.11 9.61 -0.96
C ILE A 90 -6.34 9.78 -0.07
N THR A 91 -6.44 8.99 1.00
CA THR A 91 -7.53 9.09 2.00
C THR A 91 -7.52 10.46 2.67
N GLU A 92 -6.36 10.94 3.15
CA GLU A 92 -6.22 12.27 3.73
C GLU A 92 -6.67 13.37 2.78
N ALA A 93 -6.24 13.32 1.52
CA ALA A 93 -6.55 14.34 0.53
C ALA A 93 -8.02 14.41 0.13
N LEU A 94 -8.74 13.28 0.11
CA LEU A 94 -10.12 13.19 -0.36
C LEU A 94 -11.17 13.16 0.75
N TYR A 95 -10.82 12.61 1.91
CA TYR A 95 -11.76 12.36 3.01
C TYR A 95 -11.35 13.07 4.31
N GLY A 96 -10.20 13.72 4.32
CA GLY A 96 -9.70 14.49 5.44
C GLY A 96 -8.78 13.71 6.38
N LYS A 97 -8.03 14.47 7.16
CA LYS A 97 -7.03 13.96 8.08
C LYS A 97 -7.62 13.02 9.15
N ASP A 98 -8.80 13.34 9.66
CA ASP A 98 -9.43 12.55 10.73
C ASP A 98 -9.73 11.11 10.27
N MET A 99 -10.13 10.93 9.01
CA MET A 99 -10.34 9.60 8.43
C MET A 99 -9.03 8.81 8.31
N ALA A 100 -7.99 9.44 7.81
CA ALA A 100 -6.66 8.82 7.72
C ALA A 100 -6.09 8.50 9.11
N ASP A 101 -6.23 9.39 10.08
CA ASP A 101 -5.77 9.17 11.47
C ASP A 101 -6.53 8.00 12.13
N MET A 102 -7.83 7.85 11.86
CA MET A 102 -8.62 6.72 12.35
C MET A 102 -8.10 5.39 11.82
N GLU A 103 -7.82 5.30 10.53
CA GLU A 103 -7.21 4.12 9.91
C GLU A 103 -5.85 3.81 10.55
N HIS A 104 -5.00 4.81 10.74
CA HIS A 104 -3.70 4.63 11.43
C HIS A 104 -3.81 4.08 12.85
N VAL A 105 -4.86 4.43 13.60
CA VAL A 105 -5.09 3.89 14.95
C VAL A 105 -5.43 2.40 14.89
N ILE A 106 -6.27 2.00 13.93
CA ILE A 106 -6.64 0.59 13.72
C ILE A 106 -5.39 -0.23 13.34
N ASP A 107 -4.66 0.22 12.34
CA ASP A 107 -3.44 -0.44 11.85
C ASP A 107 -2.39 -0.59 12.94
N ARG A 108 -2.22 0.45 13.78
CA ARG A 108 -1.32 0.41 14.93
C ARG A 108 -1.67 -0.70 15.91
N ASP A 109 -2.94 -0.86 16.19
CA ASP A 109 -3.40 -1.84 17.18
C ASP A 109 -3.28 -3.28 16.63
N GLU A 110 -3.44 -3.46 15.32
CA GLU A 110 -3.16 -4.72 14.63
C GLU A 110 -1.66 -5.05 14.66
N LEU A 111 -0.80 -4.12 14.30
CA LEU A 111 0.66 -4.29 14.35
C LEU A 111 1.14 -4.64 15.76
N LYS A 112 0.57 -4.00 16.80
CA LYS A 112 0.91 -4.32 18.18
C LYS A 112 0.48 -5.73 18.61
N LYS A 113 -0.63 -6.24 18.08
CA LYS A 113 -1.05 -7.63 18.33
C LYS A 113 -0.07 -8.58 17.65
N GLU A 114 0.20 -8.36 16.37
CA GLU A 114 1.11 -9.21 15.61
C GLU A 114 2.50 -9.28 16.26
N PHE A 115 3.05 -8.16 16.71
CA PHE A 115 4.38 -8.12 17.35
C PHE A 115 4.50 -8.91 18.64
N LYS A 116 3.39 -9.29 19.29
CA LYS A 116 3.40 -10.16 20.47
C LYS A 116 3.58 -11.62 20.10
N GLU A 117 3.18 -12.01 18.90
CA GLU A 117 3.11 -13.39 18.44
C GLU A 117 4.17 -13.72 17.39
N LEU A 118 4.56 -12.71 16.59
CA LEU A 118 5.49 -12.87 15.50
C LEU A 118 6.94 -12.98 15.99
N ASP A 119 7.69 -13.96 15.45
CA ASP A 119 9.13 -14.09 15.70
C ASP A 119 9.85 -12.74 15.44
N PRO A 120 10.66 -12.23 16.37
CA PRO A 120 11.37 -10.95 16.20
C PRO A 120 12.17 -10.82 14.89
N LYS A 121 12.64 -11.91 14.31
CA LYS A 121 13.33 -11.88 13.03
C LYS A 121 12.40 -11.48 11.87
N LEU A 122 11.11 -11.80 11.96
CA LEU A 122 10.09 -11.47 10.97
C LEU A 122 9.48 -10.06 11.16
N GLN A 123 9.82 -9.39 12.27
CA GLN A 123 9.40 -8.02 12.54
C GLN A 123 10.24 -6.98 11.79
N ARG A 124 11.16 -7.39 10.94
CA ARG A 124 12.01 -6.51 10.09
C ARG A 124 11.34 -6.26 8.74
N LEU A 125 11.56 -5.09 8.17
CA LEU A 125 11.10 -4.79 6.81
C LEU A 125 11.89 -5.56 5.76
N SER A 126 13.23 -5.53 5.83
CA SER A 126 14.07 -6.35 4.95
C SER A 126 14.44 -7.65 5.66
N LEU A 127 13.95 -8.76 5.14
CA LEU A 127 14.19 -10.10 5.66
C LEU A 127 15.49 -10.67 5.11
N LYS A 128 16.12 -11.56 5.88
CA LYS A 128 17.30 -12.29 5.41
C LYS A 128 16.86 -13.53 4.63
N PRO A 129 17.72 -14.02 3.72
CA PRO A 129 17.47 -15.30 3.06
C PRO A 129 17.19 -16.41 4.08
N GLY A 130 16.07 -17.12 3.92
CA GLY A 130 15.61 -18.19 4.81
C GLY A 130 14.84 -17.75 6.07
N ASP A 131 14.61 -16.46 6.28
CA ASP A 131 13.72 -16.00 7.37
C ASP A 131 12.25 -16.36 7.08
N LEU A 132 11.81 -16.30 5.82
CA LEU A 132 10.49 -16.78 5.39
C LEU A 132 10.60 -18.26 5.02
N ALA A 133 9.85 -19.09 5.73
CA ALA A 133 9.71 -20.52 5.39
C ALA A 133 8.80 -20.71 4.17
N ASP A 134 7.85 -19.81 3.97
CA ASP A 134 6.87 -19.82 2.89
C ASP A 134 6.66 -18.36 2.40
N PRO A 135 6.93 -18.06 1.12
CA PRO A 135 6.68 -16.74 0.54
C PRO A 135 5.24 -16.26 0.69
N ASP A 136 4.26 -17.15 0.68
CA ASP A 136 2.83 -16.82 0.84
C ASP A 136 2.52 -16.25 2.24
N ASN A 137 3.39 -16.44 3.21
CA ASN A 137 3.30 -15.82 4.55
C ASN A 137 3.93 -14.41 4.62
N SER A 138 4.22 -13.77 3.51
CA SER A 138 4.75 -12.40 3.47
C SER A 138 3.71 -11.32 3.82
N SER A 139 2.41 -11.66 3.82
CA SER A 139 1.33 -10.74 4.18
C SER A 139 1.23 -10.60 5.69
N SER A 140 1.80 -9.53 6.24
CA SER A 140 1.75 -9.24 7.66
C SER A 140 1.62 -7.74 7.93
N ALA A 141 1.08 -7.35 9.09
CA ALA A 141 1.02 -5.94 9.50
C ALA A 141 2.42 -5.30 9.54
N THR A 142 3.48 -6.10 9.69
CA THR A 142 4.87 -5.62 9.56
C THR A 142 5.14 -5.10 8.15
N VAL A 143 4.75 -5.83 7.13
CA VAL A 143 5.00 -5.45 5.73
C VAL A 143 4.17 -4.22 5.36
N TYR A 144 2.87 -4.22 5.66
CA TYR A 144 1.94 -3.14 5.35
C TYR A 144 2.15 -1.92 6.25
N THR A 145 1.82 -2.05 7.51
CA THR A 145 1.75 -0.93 8.46
C THR A 145 3.12 -0.39 8.85
N LYS A 146 4.06 -1.27 9.23
CA LYS A 146 5.42 -0.82 9.58
C LYS A 146 6.14 -0.24 8.37
N GLY A 147 5.94 -0.82 7.17
CA GLY A 147 6.46 -0.27 5.92
C GLY A 147 5.94 1.14 5.64
N ALA A 148 4.62 1.33 5.73
CA ALA A 148 4.00 2.64 5.59
C ALA A 148 4.51 3.66 6.62
N TRP A 149 4.65 3.26 7.87
CA TRP A 149 5.15 4.14 8.93
C TRP A 149 6.63 4.50 8.78
N PHE A 150 7.41 3.65 8.17
CA PHE A 150 8.78 4.03 7.82
C PHE A 150 8.79 5.20 6.81
N LEU A 151 7.94 5.15 5.79
CA LEU A 151 7.79 6.25 4.84
C LEU A 151 7.21 7.51 5.49
N GLN A 152 6.20 7.35 6.35
CA GLN A 152 5.65 8.46 7.14
C GLN A 152 6.69 9.10 8.06
N PHE A 153 7.57 8.31 8.67
CA PHE A 153 8.69 8.82 9.45
C PHE A 153 9.64 9.66 8.59
N LEU A 154 9.95 9.22 7.37
CA LEU A 154 10.76 10.00 6.43
C LEU A 154 10.06 11.29 6.02
N GLU A 155 8.75 11.23 5.71
CA GLU A 155 7.93 12.42 5.42
C GLU A 155 7.99 13.43 6.59
N GLN A 156 7.80 12.97 7.82
CA GLN A 156 7.85 13.83 9.01
C GLN A 156 9.25 14.41 9.26
N ARG A 157 10.28 13.65 8.93
CA ARG A 157 11.69 14.05 9.13
C ARG A 157 12.16 15.12 8.15
N TYR A 158 11.72 15.04 6.90
CA TYR A 158 12.20 15.89 5.81
C TYR A 158 11.17 16.93 5.35
N GLY A 159 9.90 16.79 5.73
CA GLY A 159 8.80 17.61 5.26
C GLY A 159 8.25 17.15 3.90
N ARG A 160 6.95 17.41 3.68
CA ARG A 160 6.25 17.05 2.43
C ARG A 160 6.84 17.73 1.20
N GLU A 161 7.33 18.95 1.37
CA GLU A 161 7.96 19.73 0.30
C GLU A 161 9.22 19.09 -0.27
N VAL A 162 9.89 18.22 0.50
CA VAL A 162 11.05 17.43 0.06
C VAL A 162 10.65 16.01 -0.28
N PHE A 163 9.84 15.39 0.57
CA PHE A 163 9.49 13.97 0.46
C PHE A 163 8.60 13.67 -0.75
N ASP A 164 7.57 14.51 -1.02
CA ASP A 164 6.63 14.27 -2.13
C ASP A 164 7.31 14.32 -3.51
N PRO A 165 8.15 15.33 -3.83
CA PRO A 165 8.92 15.32 -5.06
C PRO A 165 9.91 14.14 -5.17
N TRP A 166 10.50 13.72 -4.05
CA TRP A 166 11.38 12.57 -4.02
C TRP A 166 10.62 11.27 -4.35
N LEU A 167 9.47 11.03 -3.72
CA LEU A 167 8.68 9.82 -3.96
C LEU A 167 8.12 9.78 -5.39
N LYS A 168 7.69 10.93 -5.92
CA LYS A 168 7.31 11.06 -7.32
C LYS A 168 8.48 10.73 -8.26
N GLY A 169 9.67 11.25 -7.97
CA GLY A 169 10.89 10.96 -8.71
C GLY A 169 11.30 9.50 -8.65
N TYR A 170 11.08 8.84 -7.50
CA TYR A 170 11.30 7.41 -7.32
C TYR A 170 10.43 6.57 -8.27
N PHE A 171 9.11 6.83 -8.33
CA PHE A 171 8.22 6.13 -9.24
C PHE A 171 8.55 6.37 -10.71
N ASP A 172 9.00 7.57 -11.06
CA ASP A 172 9.37 7.89 -12.44
C ASP A 172 10.71 7.23 -12.84
N HIS A 173 11.70 7.28 -11.94
CA HIS A 173 13.04 6.74 -12.18
C HIS A 173 13.04 5.21 -12.31
N PHE A 174 12.30 4.52 -11.45
CA PHE A 174 12.24 3.06 -11.43
C PHE A 174 11.05 2.47 -12.21
N ALA A 175 10.34 3.29 -12.99
CA ALA A 175 9.19 2.84 -13.76
C ALA A 175 9.50 1.59 -14.58
N PHE A 176 8.65 0.55 -14.43
CA PHE A 176 8.78 -0.76 -15.09
C PHE A 176 10.04 -1.54 -14.71
N GLN A 177 10.58 -1.29 -13.53
CA GLN A 177 11.74 -2.01 -13.00
C GLN A 177 11.37 -2.78 -11.73
N SER A 178 12.13 -3.86 -11.49
CA SER A 178 12.13 -4.58 -10.22
C SER A 178 13.34 -4.15 -9.37
N ILE A 179 13.09 -3.83 -8.11
CA ILE A 179 14.09 -3.26 -7.20
C ILE A 179 14.17 -4.02 -5.88
N THR A 180 15.24 -3.81 -5.10
CA THR A 180 15.44 -4.34 -3.73
C THR A 180 15.67 -3.22 -2.75
#